data_2825e8c27e7da16f2d0ea557e1fce4de
#
_entry.id   2825e8c27e7da16f2d0ea557e1fce4de
#
_cell.length_a   1.000
_cell.length_b   1.000
_cell.length_c   1.000
_cell.angle_alpha   90.00
_cell.angle_beta   90.00
_cell.angle_gamma   90.00
#
_symmetry.space_group_name_H-M   'P 1'
#
loop_
_entity.id
_entity.type
_entity.pdbx_description
1 polymer ?
#
loop_
_entity_poly.entity_id
_entity_poly.type
_entity_poly.pdbx_seq_one_letter_code
_entity_poly.pdbx_strand_id
1 'polypeptide(L)'
;MASPKPSSDNNLFYSIGSPDTSISNNDLRQQVESFLLSVGERQDVLILPPDFTRFHSQAGLITRYISEYYNFTPRENGGGSSSDGNVGDEEDLQPSTTSPSPCSPNIQIIPALGTHAPMAPSQIELMFGKQLAAKDPNPFIVHNWREDIVTIGHAPAEMVSKATYGMVNEPWPAQLNKLVWEKRRSSNDNGAPPPLIISVGQVVPHEVLGMANFNKNLFVGVGGLEAINLSHFIGAVHGMEKLMGRGHNPLRSILNYASEKYLQDQFDLWYILTVMGSNDVTGEVEMKGLYIGNDIQCYDLACELSLQVNFNLLPKAPKKMVVYLSEEYHSTWLGNKSIYRTRMAIDDGGELIVLAPWVEEFGEDVHIDKLIREVGYVGTPIIMEAMKENDELKSNLSAVAHLIHGSSEGRFSITYCPGKLTKDEIESVGFRYADLNSMKQRYDIDSLKDGWNTEINECGEEEEFYYISNPALGLWAVQSRFEDDSEPPSSSDKQTGENIAIAGNQKASDMSGGVGGWKQPPSM
;
A
#
# COMPACT_ATOMS: atom_id res chain seq x y z
N MET A 1 4.46 38.11 13.05
CA MET A 1 4.16 38.31 11.62
C MET A 1 2.88 37.51 11.35
N ALA A 2 1.83 38.15 10.83
CA ALA A 2 0.55 37.48 10.60
C ALA A 2 0.71 36.46 9.46
N SER A 3 0.27 35.20 9.70
CA SER A 3 0.21 34.16 8.69
C SER A 3 -0.67 34.62 7.52
N PRO A 4 -0.28 34.37 6.26
CA PRO A 4 -1.11 34.72 5.12
C PRO A 4 -2.41 33.89 5.17
N LYS A 5 -3.56 34.55 4.97
CA LYS A 5 -4.81 33.86 4.73
C LYS A 5 -4.70 33.07 3.43
N PRO A 6 -5.08 31.79 3.39
CA PRO A 6 -5.08 31.03 2.15
C PRO A 6 -6.01 31.70 1.13
N SER A 7 -5.50 31.92 -0.08
CA SER A 7 -6.33 32.27 -1.23
C SER A 7 -7.21 31.08 -1.57
N SER A 8 -8.42 31.30 -2.06
CA SER A 8 -9.43 30.30 -2.41
C SER A 8 -9.03 29.33 -3.55
N ASP A 9 -7.80 29.41 -4.03
CA ASP A 9 -7.27 28.60 -5.15
C ASP A 9 -6.07 27.72 -4.75
N ASN A 10 -5.73 27.60 -3.46
CA ASN A 10 -4.57 26.80 -3.02
C ASN A 10 -5.02 25.44 -2.53
N ASN A 11 -5.00 24.46 -3.45
CA ASN A 11 -5.31 23.04 -3.18
C ASN A 11 -4.20 22.33 -2.37
N LEU A 12 -3.05 22.95 -2.18
CA LEU A 12 -1.92 22.47 -1.38
C LEU A 12 -1.78 23.35 -0.12
N PHE A 13 -2.13 22.80 1.04
CA PHE A 13 -2.02 23.50 2.32
C PHE A 13 -0.60 23.53 2.86
N TYR A 14 0.09 22.38 2.81
CA TYR A 14 1.44 22.23 3.34
C TYR A 14 2.28 21.27 2.51
N SER A 15 3.55 21.59 2.34
CA SER A 15 4.49 20.78 1.60
C SER A 15 5.90 21.01 2.12
N ILE A 16 6.48 19.99 2.71
CA ILE A 16 7.89 19.96 3.09
C ILE A 16 8.45 18.56 2.94
N GLY A 17 9.66 18.44 2.45
CA GLY A 17 10.37 17.18 2.39
C GLY A 17 11.64 17.23 1.55
N SER A 18 12.63 16.48 1.99
CA SER A 18 13.86 16.14 1.27
C SER A 18 14.45 14.86 1.87
N PRO A 19 15.42 14.19 1.20
CA PRO A 19 16.11 13.03 1.78
C PRO A 19 16.76 13.32 3.14
N ASP A 20 17.23 14.55 3.34
CA ASP A 20 17.92 15.00 4.57
C ASP A 20 16.95 15.53 5.64
N THR A 21 15.66 15.66 5.33
CA THR A 21 14.67 16.14 6.29
C THR A 21 14.36 15.08 7.34
N SER A 22 14.19 15.53 8.59
CA SER A 22 13.62 14.75 9.70
C SER A 22 12.54 15.59 10.37
N ILE A 23 11.27 15.21 10.19
CA ILE A 23 10.12 15.91 10.75
C ILE A 23 9.82 15.31 12.12
N SER A 24 9.96 16.14 13.17
CA SER A 24 9.67 15.71 14.54
C SER A 24 8.16 15.52 14.79
N ASN A 25 7.81 14.75 15.82
CA ASN A 25 6.41 14.60 16.24
C ASN A 25 5.75 15.93 16.63
N ASN A 26 6.52 16.87 17.17
CA ASN A 26 6.02 18.20 17.52
C ASN A 26 5.71 19.04 16.27
N ASP A 27 6.61 19.02 15.28
CA ASP A 27 6.38 19.72 14.01
C ASP A 27 5.18 19.12 13.27
N LEU A 28 5.09 17.78 13.23
CA LEU A 28 3.95 17.06 12.66
C LEU A 28 2.65 17.50 13.32
N ARG A 29 2.60 17.49 14.65
CA ARG A 29 1.42 17.91 15.42
C ARG A 29 1.02 19.36 15.10
N GLN A 30 1.98 20.25 15.10
CA GLN A 30 1.76 21.67 14.79
C GLN A 30 1.14 21.86 13.39
N GLN A 31 1.64 21.13 12.39
CA GLN A 31 1.13 21.24 11.02
C GLN A 31 -0.28 20.65 10.88
N VAL A 32 -0.54 19.51 11.53
CA VAL A 32 -1.88 18.90 11.54
C VAL A 32 -2.88 19.84 12.23
N GLU A 33 -2.56 20.40 13.40
CA GLU A 33 -3.43 21.34 14.11
C GLU A 33 -3.65 22.64 13.30
N SER A 34 -2.62 23.17 12.64
CA SER A 34 -2.73 24.35 11.77
C SER A 34 -3.64 24.08 10.57
N PHE A 35 -3.56 22.90 9.97
CA PHE A 35 -4.46 22.44 8.92
C PHE A 35 -5.91 22.39 9.42
N LEU A 36 -6.15 21.73 10.55
CA LEU A 36 -7.48 21.57 11.13
C LEU A 36 -8.10 22.93 11.49
N LEU A 37 -7.29 23.88 11.98
CA LEU A 37 -7.72 25.24 12.21
C LEU A 37 -8.13 25.94 10.91
N SER A 38 -7.42 25.71 9.81
CA SER A 38 -7.71 26.33 8.51
C SER A 38 -9.01 25.83 7.88
N VAL A 39 -9.33 24.54 8.02
CA VAL A 39 -10.60 23.97 7.51
C VAL A 39 -11.78 24.27 8.42
N GLY A 40 -11.53 24.77 9.65
CA GLY A 40 -12.54 25.24 10.58
C GLY A 40 -13.30 24.13 11.30
N GLU A 41 -14.37 24.55 12.00
CA GLU A 41 -15.19 23.63 12.80
C GLU A 41 -15.93 22.64 11.92
N ARG A 42 -15.99 21.39 12.39
CA ARG A 42 -16.73 20.30 11.74
C ARG A 42 -17.62 19.59 12.77
N GLN A 43 -18.78 19.16 12.34
CA GLN A 43 -19.67 18.33 13.16
C GLN A 43 -19.50 16.85 12.89
N ASP A 44 -18.94 16.51 11.74
CA ASP A 44 -18.75 15.12 11.28
C ASP A 44 -17.40 14.98 10.58
N VAL A 45 -16.55 14.10 11.09
CA VAL A 45 -15.18 13.88 10.61
C VAL A 45 -14.97 12.39 10.39
N LEU A 46 -14.62 12.02 9.16
CA LEU A 46 -14.25 10.66 8.78
C LEU A 46 -12.77 10.60 8.47
N ILE A 47 -12.04 9.73 9.16
CA ILE A 47 -10.59 9.53 8.96
C ILE A 47 -10.38 8.16 8.32
N LEU A 48 -9.57 8.14 7.25
CA LEU A 48 -9.23 6.94 6.48
C LEU A 48 -7.72 6.68 6.58
N PRO A 49 -7.23 6.14 7.71
CA PRO A 49 -5.83 5.71 7.82
C PRO A 49 -5.63 4.37 7.12
N PRO A 50 -4.39 3.97 6.77
CA PRO A 50 -4.10 2.61 6.34
C PRO A 50 -4.27 1.62 7.51
N ASP A 51 -4.21 0.34 7.20
CA ASP A 51 -4.20 -0.73 8.20
C ASP A 51 -2.82 -0.91 8.86
N PHE A 52 -2.71 -1.92 9.73
CA PHE A 52 -1.50 -2.22 10.49
C PHE A 52 -0.28 -2.56 9.63
N THR A 53 -0.46 -3.04 8.41
CA THR A 53 0.65 -3.30 7.46
C THR A 53 1.47 -2.05 7.12
N ARG A 54 0.94 -0.87 7.44
CA ARG A 54 1.58 0.44 7.28
C ARG A 54 1.84 1.14 8.62
N PHE A 55 2.09 0.37 9.68
CA PHE A 55 2.35 0.90 11.03
C PHE A 55 3.38 2.03 11.05
N HIS A 56 4.48 1.88 10.31
CA HIS A 56 5.57 2.86 10.25
C HIS A 56 5.24 4.17 9.51
N SER A 57 4.06 4.26 8.88
CA SER A 57 3.64 5.44 8.11
C SER A 57 3.36 6.69 8.96
N GLN A 58 3.37 6.60 10.28
CA GLN A 58 2.91 7.61 11.24
C GLN A 58 1.41 7.97 11.12
N ALA A 59 0.64 7.23 10.30
CA ALA A 59 -0.79 7.49 10.13
C ALA A 59 -1.59 7.31 11.42
N GLY A 60 -1.19 6.39 12.29
CA GLY A 60 -1.80 6.22 13.61
C GLY A 60 -1.62 7.46 14.49
N LEU A 61 -0.42 8.02 14.52
CA LEU A 61 -0.10 9.24 15.26
C LEU A 61 -0.89 10.45 14.72
N ILE A 62 -0.94 10.61 13.40
CA ILE A 62 -1.72 11.68 12.73
C ILE A 62 -3.21 11.53 13.08
N THR A 63 -3.76 10.32 12.98
CA THR A 63 -5.15 10.02 13.35
C THR A 63 -5.45 10.40 14.80
N ARG A 64 -4.51 10.12 15.70
CA ARG A 64 -4.62 10.52 17.11
C ARG A 64 -4.64 12.04 17.26
N TYR A 65 -3.74 12.77 16.62
CA TYR A 65 -3.71 14.24 16.68
C TYR A 65 -5.01 14.87 16.15
N ILE A 66 -5.56 14.35 15.04
CA ILE A 66 -6.86 14.79 14.52
C ILE A 66 -7.96 14.55 15.57
N SER A 67 -8.00 13.36 16.16
CA SER A 67 -8.99 13.01 17.19
C SER A 67 -8.85 13.85 18.45
N GLU A 68 -7.63 14.12 18.89
CA GLU A 68 -7.34 14.98 20.04
C GLU A 68 -7.81 16.42 19.76
N TYR A 69 -7.46 16.98 18.62
CA TYR A 69 -7.86 18.34 18.24
C TYR A 69 -9.39 18.56 18.35
N TYR A 70 -10.18 17.64 17.84
CA TYR A 70 -11.65 17.77 17.87
C TYR A 70 -12.28 17.38 19.21
N ASN A 71 -11.62 16.62 20.07
CA ASN A 71 -12.17 16.18 21.34
C ASN A 71 -11.69 16.99 22.54
N PHE A 72 -10.55 17.67 22.46
CA PHE A 72 -9.86 18.29 23.60
C PHE A 72 -9.71 19.82 23.49
N THR A 73 -10.28 20.48 22.50
CA THR A 73 -10.22 21.93 22.44
C THR A 73 -11.41 22.55 23.22
N PRO A 74 -11.26 22.94 24.50
CA PRO A 74 -12.14 23.91 25.10
C PRO A 74 -11.81 25.23 24.38
N ARG A 75 -12.78 25.82 23.68
CA ARG A 75 -12.59 27.13 23.09
C ARG A 75 -12.58 28.18 24.17
N GLU A 76 -11.44 28.79 24.40
CA GLU A 76 -11.37 30.08 25.07
C GLU A 76 -11.94 31.14 24.13
N ASN A 77 -13.15 31.57 24.44
CA ASN A 77 -13.61 32.88 24.00
C ASN A 77 -12.67 33.95 24.57
N GLY A 78 -12.11 34.73 23.68
CA GLY A 78 -11.02 35.66 23.84
C GLY A 78 -10.94 36.44 25.15
N GLY A 79 -9.72 36.63 25.58
CA GLY A 79 -9.31 37.71 26.44
C GLY A 79 -8.47 37.30 27.66
N GLY A 80 -7.22 37.70 27.69
CA GLY A 80 -6.47 37.87 28.93
C GLY A 80 -5.09 37.20 28.99
N SER A 81 -4.07 38.04 28.84
CA SER A 81 -2.66 37.78 29.07
C SER A 81 -2.33 37.35 30.52
N SER A 82 -1.38 36.47 30.71
CA SER A 82 -0.12 36.72 31.44
C SER A 82 0.60 35.42 31.84
N SER A 83 1.83 35.32 31.37
CA SER A 83 3.13 35.10 32.03
C SER A 83 3.26 34.02 33.11
N ASP A 84 4.25 33.25 32.85
CA ASP A 84 5.36 32.78 33.66
C ASP A 84 5.51 31.26 33.83
N GLY A 85 6.69 30.88 33.41
CA GLY A 85 7.30 29.59 33.31
C GLY A 85 7.32 28.73 34.57
N ASN A 86 7.37 27.45 34.33
CA ASN A 86 8.37 26.57 34.94
C ASN A 86 8.44 25.21 34.23
N VAL A 87 9.67 24.74 34.05
CA VAL A 87 10.02 23.40 33.58
C VAL A 87 9.86 22.45 34.75
N GLY A 88 9.14 21.34 34.57
CA GLY A 88 9.02 20.29 35.56
C GLY A 88 8.25 19.08 35.04
N ASP A 89 8.99 18.01 34.97
CA ASP A 89 8.66 16.57 35.00
C ASP A 89 7.28 16.06 34.57
N GLU A 90 7.32 15.03 33.71
CA GLU A 90 6.20 14.18 33.32
C GLU A 90 5.51 13.60 34.57
N GLU A 91 4.38 14.17 34.97
CA GLU A 91 3.43 13.56 35.87
C GLU A 91 2.10 13.29 35.17
N ASP A 92 1.60 12.06 35.34
CA ASP A 92 0.29 11.56 34.94
C ASP A 92 -0.84 12.54 35.27
N LEU A 93 -1.33 13.24 34.25
CA LEU A 93 -2.56 14.04 34.38
C LEU A 93 -3.77 13.12 34.37
N GLN A 94 -4.38 12.94 35.52
CA GLN A 94 -5.67 12.28 35.70
C GLN A 94 -6.76 12.96 34.84
N PRO A 95 -7.65 12.19 34.19
CA PRO A 95 -8.73 12.77 33.39
C PRO A 95 -9.74 13.47 34.30
N SER A 96 -9.92 14.77 34.12
CA SER A 96 -11.06 15.50 34.70
C SER A 96 -12.35 15.03 34.02
N THR A 97 -13.28 14.50 34.83
CA THR A 97 -14.63 14.16 34.40
C THR A 97 -15.43 15.44 34.11
N THR A 98 -15.30 15.97 32.90
CA THR A 98 -16.21 16.99 32.37
C THR A 98 -17.14 16.31 31.37
N SER A 99 -18.46 16.44 31.64
CA SER A 99 -19.53 16.03 30.74
C SER A 99 -19.29 16.59 29.33
N PRO A 100 -19.56 15.80 28.26
CA PRO A 100 -19.33 16.24 26.90
C PRO A 100 -20.13 17.54 26.62
N SER A 101 -19.41 18.53 26.10
CA SER A 101 -20.05 19.75 25.55
C SER A 101 -20.99 19.35 24.42
N PRO A 102 -22.16 20.02 24.24
CA PRO A 102 -23.19 19.61 23.27
C PRO A 102 -22.79 19.69 21.79
N CYS A 103 -21.53 19.91 21.46
CA CYS A 103 -21.01 20.08 20.09
C CYS A 103 -19.68 19.34 19.80
N SER A 104 -19.37 18.24 20.48
CA SER A 104 -18.23 17.44 20.05
C SER A 104 -18.55 16.76 18.71
N PRO A 105 -17.67 16.87 17.69
CA PRO A 105 -17.95 16.27 16.40
C PRO A 105 -18.03 14.76 16.49
N ASN A 106 -18.85 14.16 15.61
CA ASN A 106 -18.85 12.72 15.39
C ASN A 106 -17.59 12.32 14.62
N ILE A 107 -16.66 11.66 15.31
CA ILE A 107 -15.42 11.15 14.68
C ILE A 107 -15.59 9.68 14.40
N GLN A 108 -15.38 9.31 13.14
CA GLN A 108 -15.39 7.94 12.66
C GLN A 108 -14.05 7.62 11.98
N ILE A 109 -13.54 6.41 12.19
CA ILE A 109 -12.25 5.97 11.67
C ILE A 109 -12.45 4.65 10.95
N ILE A 110 -12.16 4.61 9.64
CA ILE A 110 -12.19 3.39 8.86
C ILE A 110 -10.77 3.08 8.39
N PRO A 111 -10.05 2.11 9.00
CA PRO A 111 -8.81 1.63 8.44
C PRO A 111 -9.00 1.09 7.02
N ALA A 112 -8.16 1.53 6.10
CA ALA A 112 -8.23 1.18 4.69
C ALA A 112 -7.63 -0.23 4.46
N LEU A 113 -8.43 -1.26 4.73
CA LEU A 113 -8.03 -2.67 4.73
C LEU A 113 -7.84 -3.24 3.32
N GLY A 114 -8.48 -2.66 2.30
CA GLY A 114 -8.64 -3.35 1.03
C GLY A 114 -9.36 -4.69 1.24
N THR A 115 -8.70 -5.80 0.90
CA THR A 115 -9.19 -7.16 1.13
C THR A 115 -8.55 -7.85 2.34
N HIS A 116 -7.73 -7.14 3.12
CA HIS A 116 -7.08 -7.69 4.31
C HIS A 116 -8.10 -8.02 5.41
N ALA A 117 -7.67 -8.86 6.36
CA ALA A 117 -8.43 -9.15 7.56
C ALA A 117 -8.60 -7.89 8.43
N PRO A 118 -9.69 -7.76 9.20
CA PRO A 118 -9.88 -6.70 10.17
C PRO A 118 -8.71 -6.64 11.17
N MET A 119 -8.32 -5.44 11.55
CA MET A 119 -7.29 -5.23 12.57
C MET A 119 -7.73 -5.82 13.92
N ALA A 120 -6.83 -6.54 14.58
CA ALA A 120 -7.04 -7.00 15.95
C ALA A 120 -7.07 -5.82 16.92
N PRO A 121 -7.77 -5.93 18.08
CA PRO A 121 -7.81 -4.88 19.10
C PRO A 121 -6.42 -4.44 19.57
N SER A 122 -5.47 -5.37 19.70
CA SER A 122 -4.08 -5.07 20.05
C SER A 122 -3.34 -4.26 19.00
N GLN A 123 -3.62 -4.51 17.71
CA GLN A 123 -3.06 -3.74 16.60
C GLN A 123 -3.64 -2.31 16.58
N ILE A 124 -4.94 -2.15 16.85
CA ILE A 124 -5.59 -0.84 16.97
C ILE A 124 -4.96 -0.06 18.13
N GLU A 125 -4.81 -0.69 19.30
CA GLU A 125 -4.20 -0.07 20.47
C GLU A 125 -2.75 0.36 20.19
N LEU A 126 -1.96 -0.51 19.56
CA LEU A 126 -0.56 -0.23 19.25
C LEU A 126 -0.41 0.90 18.23
N MET A 127 -1.24 0.91 17.17
CA MET A 127 -1.14 1.90 16.09
C MET A 127 -1.73 3.27 16.47
N PHE A 128 -2.89 3.29 17.14
CA PHE A 128 -3.65 4.51 17.42
C PHE A 128 -3.59 4.98 18.87
N GLY A 129 -3.00 4.18 19.76
CA GLY A 129 -2.86 4.47 21.18
C GLY A 129 -4.06 4.02 22.03
N LYS A 130 -3.79 3.69 23.31
CA LYS A 130 -4.78 3.16 24.26
C LYS A 130 -6.01 4.04 24.44
N GLN A 131 -5.82 5.35 24.54
CA GLN A 131 -6.91 6.29 24.80
C GLN A 131 -7.93 6.32 23.67
N LEU A 132 -7.48 6.34 22.41
CA LEU A 132 -8.36 6.34 21.25
C LEU A 132 -9.01 4.97 21.03
N ALA A 133 -8.25 3.90 21.24
CA ALA A 133 -8.73 2.51 21.13
C ALA A 133 -9.82 2.16 22.17
N ALA A 134 -9.74 2.74 23.37
CA ALA A 134 -10.68 2.51 24.48
C ALA A 134 -11.84 3.50 24.52
N LYS A 135 -11.96 4.39 23.51
CA LYS A 135 -13.01 5.42 23.51
C LYS A 135 -14.40 4.80 23.37
N ASP A 136 -15.36 5.34 24.13
CA ASP A 136 -16.78 4.98 24.07
C ASP A 136 -17.63 6.22 23.69
N PRO A 137 -18.43 6.17 22.62
CA PRO A 137 -18.54 5.06 21.67
C PRO A 137 -17.24 4.83 20.87
N ASN A 138 -17.01 3.57 20.48
CA ASN A 138 -15.84 3.18 19.68
C ASN A 138 -15.87 3.87 18.30
N PRO A 139 -14.87 4.67 17.94
CA PRO A 139 -14.85 5.37 16.66
C PRO A 139 -14.42 4.49 15.48
N PHE A 140 -13.84 3.31 15.73
CA PHE A 140 -13.31 2.43 14.70
C PHE A 140 -14.42 1.60 14.05
N ILE A 141 -14.47 1.66 12.73
CA ILE A 141 -15.42 0.93 11.89
C ILE A 141 -14.63 -0.01 10.98
N VAL A 142 -15.02 -1.28 10.97
CA VAL A 142 -14.41 -2.27 10.08
C VAL A 142 -14.95 -2.08 8.67
N HIS A 143 -14.04 -1.98 7.70
CA HIS A 143 -14.40 -1.97 6.29
C HIS A 143 -14.82 -3.37 5.82
N ASN A 144 -16.08 -3.55 5.47
CA ASN A 144 -16.58 -4.78 4.83
C ASN A 144 -16.64 -4.61 3.31
N TRP A 145 -15.56 -4.99 2.64
CA TRP A 145 -15.39 -4.84 1.19
C TRP A 145 -16.33 -5.74 0.34
N ARG A 146 -17.12 -6.62 0.98
CA ARG A 146 -18.13 -7.45 0.31
C ARG A 146 -19.54 -6.86 0.37
N GLU A 147 -19.93 -6.26 1.50
CA GLU A 147 -21.33 -5.90 1.78
C GLU A 147 -21.55 -4.38 1.91
N ASP A 148 -20.57 -3.66 2.46
CA ASP A 148 -20.71 -2.22 2.74
C ASP A 148 -20.19 -1.34 1.59
N ILE A 149 -20.52 -1.75 0.36
CA ILE A 149 -20.01 -1.14 -0.87
C ILE A 149 -21.14 -0.56 -1.70
N VAL A 150 -20.86 0.59 -2.32
CA VAL A 150 -21.68 1.19 -3.37
C VAL A 150 -20.84 1.44 -4.61
N THR A 151 -21.37 1.06 -5.78
CA THR A 151 -20.80 1.44 -7.07
C THR A 151 -21.33 2.83 -7.44
N ILE A 152 -20.41 3.81 -7.49
CA ILE A 152 -20.74 5.22 -7.73
C ILE A 152 -20.67 5.63 -9.20
N GLY A 153 -20.09 4.76 -10.03
CA GLY A 153 -19.96 4.95 -11.47
C GLY A 153 -18.91 4.01 -12.06
N HIS A 154 -18.48 4.28 -13.28
CA HIS A 154 -17.51 3.46 -14.00
C HIS A 154 -16.51 4.33 -14.76
N ALA A 155 -15.24 3.94 -14.75
CA ALA A 155 -14.28 4.44 -15.73
C ALA A 155 -14.52 3.72 -17.08
N PRO A 156 -14.36 4.43 -18.21
CA PRO A 156 -14.65 3.89 -19.53
C PRO A 156 -13.83 2.63 -19.87
N ALA A 157 -14.46 1.69 -20.60
CA ALA A 157 -13.80 0.47 -21.07
C ALA A 157 -12.56 0.76 -21.94
N GLU A 158 -12.56 1.88 -22.68
CA GLU A 158 -11.41 2.29 -23.49
C GLU A 158 -10.16 2.56 -22.64
N MET A 159 -10.32 3.08 -21.41
CA MET A 159 -9.19 3.30 -20.51
C MET A 159 -8.63 1.96 -20.03
N VAL A 160 -9.49 1.01 -19.69
CA VAL A 160 -9.10 -0.35 -19.26
C VAL A 160 -8.45 -1.10 -20.42
N SER A 161 -9.05 -1.04 -21.61
CA SER A 161 -8.52 -1.65 -22.83
C SER A 161 -7.12 -1.12 -23.17
N LYS A 162 -6.92 0.20 -23.09
CA LYS A 162 -5.60 0.81 -23.28
C LYS A 162 -4.59 0.32 -22.23
N ALA A 163 -4.98 0.26 -20.96
CA ALA A 163 -4.13 -0.20 -19.88
C ALA A 163 -3.76 -1.69 -19.98
N THR A 164 -4.59 -2.50 -20.62
CA THR A 164 -4.41 -3.95 -20.80
C THR A 164 -4.05 -4.38 -22.21
N TYR A 165 -3.58 -3.45 -23.04
CA TYR A 165 -3.21 -3.70 -24.45
C TYR A 165 -4.32 -4.41 -25.25
N GLY A 166 -5.58 -4.10 -24.94
CA GLY A 166 -6.77 -4.68 -25.60
C GLY A 166 -7.25 -6.01 -25.02
N MET A 167 -6.60 -6.55 -24.00
CA MET A 167 -7.01 -7.83 -23.41
C MET A 167 -8.30 -7.77 -22.60
N VAL A 168 -8.59 -6.62 -21.98
CA VAL A 168 -9.84 -6.38 -21.24
C VAL A 168 -10.57 -5.20 -21.86
N ASN A 169 -11.84 -5.38 -22.19
CA ASN A 169 -12.67 -4.33 -22.77
C ASN A 169 -13.98 -4.14 -21.96
N GLU A 170 -13.81 -4.06 -20.65
CA GLU A 170 -14.90 -3.83 -19.69
C GLU A 170 -14.62 -2.56 -18.88
N PRO A 171 -15.67 -1.81 -18.48
CA PRO A 171 -15.48 -0.62 -17.67
C PRO A 171 -15.02 -0.99 -16.26
N TRP A 172 -14.14 -0.17 -15.67
CA TRP A 172 -13.72 -0.36 -14.28
C TRP A 172 -14.74 0.25 -13.31
N PRO A 173 -15.30 -0.52 -12.35
CA PRO A 173 -16.31 -0.01 -11.42
C PRO A 173 -15.65 0.86 -10.34
N ALA A 174 -16.09 2.10 -10.20
CA ALA A 174 -15.71 2.96 -9.08
C ALA A 174 -16.54 2.59 -7.85
N GLN A 175 -15.94 1.86 -6.91
CA GLN A 175 -16.60 1.34 -5.72
C GLN A 175 -16.03 1.98 -4.46
N LEU A 176 -16.91 2.37 -3.54
CA LEU A 176 -16.57 2.97 -2.25
C LEU A 176 -17.37 2.31 -1.12
N ASN A 177 -16.82 2.37 0.10
CA ASN A 177 -17.57 2.09 1.30
C ASN A 177 -18.81 3.01 1.40
N LYS A 178 -19.96 2.45 1.73
CA LYS A 178 -21.25 3.19 1.87
C LYS A 178 -21.13 4.39 2.79
N LEU A 179 -20.46 4.22 3.94
CA LEU A 179 -20.27 5.30 4.89
C LEU A 179 -19.47 6.46 4.30
N VAL A 180 -18.42 6.19 3.50
CA VAL A 180 -17.70 7.25 2.78
C VAL A 180 -18.63 7.97 1.82
N TRP A 181 -19.45 7.22 1.06
CA TRP A 181 -20.40 7.79 0.11
C TRP A 181 -21.51 8.62 0.78
N GLU A 182 -21.90 8.28 2.00
CA GLU A 182 -22.88 9.05 2.80
C GLU A 182 -22.36 10.40 3.26
N LYS A 183 -21.02 10.58 3.35
CA LYS A 183 -20.39 11.87 3.74
C LYS A 183 -20.37 12.92 2.61
N ARG A 184 -21.15 12.74 1.54
CA ARG A 184 -21.28 13.74 0.47
C ARG A 184 -21.89 15.04 0.98
N ARG A 185 -21.52 16.14 0.34
CA ARG A 185 -22.20 17.42 0.51
C ARG A 185 -23.69 17.25 0.23
N SER A 186 -24.53 17.72 1.15
CA SER A 186 -25.97 17.69 0.96
C SER A 186 -26.45 19.05 0.44
N SER A 187 -27.39 19.03 -0.50
CA SER A 187 -28.04 20.26 -0.96
C SER A 187 -28.90 20.93 0.11
N ASN A 188 -29.12 20.26 1.26
CA ASN A 188 -30.00 20.71 2.36
C ASN A 188 -29.21 21.14 3.61
N ASP A 189 -27.90 21.38 3.56
CA ASP A 189 -27.05 21.62 4.74
C ASP A 189 -27.29 22.99 5.44
N ASN A 190 -28.35 23.73 5.14
CA ASN A 190 -28.76 24.98 5.84
C ASN A 190 -27.57 25.90 6.22
N GLY A 191 -26.47 25.88 5.45
CA GLY A 191 -25.26 26.66 5.71
C GLY A 191 -24.28 26.00 6.70
N ALA A 192 -24.53 24.77 7.17
CA ALA A 192 -23.56 24.02 7.95
C ALA A 192 -22.36 23.54 7.05
N PRO A 193 -21.12 23.50 7.58
CA PRO A 193 -20.01 22.97 6.84
C PRO A 193 -20.22 21.47 6.55
N PRO A 194 -19.83 20.99 5.36
CA PRO A 194 -20.00 19.59 4.98
C PRO A 194 -19.15 18.66 5.89
N PRO A 195 -19.48 17.36 5.94
CA PRO A 195 -18.61 16.38 6.58
C PRO A 195 -17.18 16.46 6.02
N LEU A 196 -16.18 16.38 6.89
CA LEU A 196 -14.77 16.40 6.53
C LEU A 196 -14.26 14.96 6.40
N ILE A 197 -13.66 14.63 5.26
CA ILE A 197 -12.97 13.35 5.06
C ILE A 197 -11.47 13.62 5.00
N ILE A 198 -10.70 12.90 5.83
CA ILE A 198 -9.23 12.99 5.82
C ILE A 198 -8.65 11.62 5.52
N SER A 199 -8.05 11.46 4.36
CA SER A 199 -7.29 10.26 4.00
C SER A 199 -5.83 10.45 4.42
N VAL A 200 -5.33 9.54 5.25
CA VAL A 200 -3.98 9.62 5.83
C VAL A 200 -3.14 8.44 5.37
N GLY A 201 -1.85 8.66 5.14
CA GLY A 201 -0.88 7.57 5.01
C GLY A 201 0.31 7.86 4.13
N GLN A 202 1.16 6.84 3.99
CA GLN A 202 2.45 6.92 3.33
C GLN A 202 2.33 6.77 1.80
N VAL A 203 3.07 7.61 1.07
CA VAL A 203 3.37 7.40 -0.34
C VAL A 203 4.69 6.64 -0.44
N VAL A 204 4.63 5.47 -1.04
CA VAL A 204 5.76 4.53 -1.19
C VAL A 204 5.54 3.71 -2.46
N PRO A 205 6.60 3.22 -3.14
CA PRO A 205 6.46 2.38 -4.32
C PRO A 205 5.54 1.17 -4.06
N HIS A 206 4.64 0.90 -5.02
CA HIS A 206 3.61 -0.12 -4.93
C HIS A 206 3.52 -0.94 -6.22
N GLU A 207 3.44 -2.26 -6.08
CA GLU A 207 3.52 -3.23 -7.17
C GLU A 207 2.38 -3.12 -8.19
N VAL A 208 1.18 -2.75 -7.76
CA VAL A 208 -0.01 -2.71 -8.63
C VAL A 208 -0.25 -1.32 -9.21
N LEU A 209 -0.10 -0.27 -8.42
CA LEU A 209 -0.53 1.10 -8.76
C LEU A 209 0.64 2.10 -8.92
N GLY A 210 1.86 1.59 -8.96
CA GLY A 210 3.06 2.39 -9.05
C GLY A 210 3.46 3.00 -7.71
N MET A 211 2.60 3.81 -7.11
CA MET A 211 2.75 4.40 -5.79
C MET A 211 1.50 4.14 -4.92
N ALA A 212 1.70 4.01 -3.61
CA ALA A 212 0.63 3.82 -2.64
C ALA A 212 -0.13 5.13 -2.35
N ASN A 213 -1.23 5.01 -1.61
CA ASN A 213 -2.05 6.10 -1.08
C ASN A 213 -2.73 7.01 -2.12
N PHE A 214 -3.13 8.22 -1.72
CA PHE A 214 -3.98 9.16 -2.45
C PHE A 214 -5.34 8.51 -2.78
N ASN A 215 -5.86 8.64 -4.01
CA ASN A 215 -7.16 8.05 -4.41
C ASN A 215 -7.18 6.50 -4.40
N LYS A 216 -6.01 5.83 -4.35
CA LYS A 216 -5.94 4.39 -4.07
C LYS A 216 -6.52 4.05 -2.70
N ASN A 217 -6.29 4.90 -1.69
CA ASN A 217 -6.82 4.66 -0.34
C ASN A 217 -8.35 4.63 -0.33
N LEU A 218 -8.98 5.40 -1.21
CA LEU A 218 -10.43 5.42 -1.41
C LEU A 218 -10.92 4.20 -2.22
N PHE A 219 -10.43 4.04 -3.46
CA PHE A 219 -10.99 3.07 -4.40
C PHE A 219 -10.48 1.64 -4.23
N VAL A 220 -9.39 1.45 -3.49
CA VAL A 220 -8.81 0.14 -3.16
C VAL A 220 -8.83 -0.08 -1.65
N GLY A 221 -8.37 0.90 -0.86
CA GLY A 221 -8.30 0.77 0.59
C GLY A 221 -9.66 0.63 1.27
N VAL A 222 -10.66 1.41 0.81
CA VAL A 222 -12.07 1.32 1.23
C VAL A 222 -13.00 1.08 0.04
N GLY A 223 -12.49 0.42 -0.99
CA GLY A 223 -13.20 0.01 -2.19
C GLY A 223 -13.84 -1.37 -2.08
N GLY A 224 -14.49 -1.81 -3.16
CA GLY A 224 -15.13 -3.12 -3.26
C GLY A 224 -14.26 -4.15 -3.96
N LEU A 225 -14.58 -5.43 -3.75
CA LEU A 225 -13.84 -6.58 -4.28
C LEU A 225 -13.64 -6.53 -5.79
N GLU A 226 -14.68 -6.20 -6.53
CA GLU A 226 -14.66 -6.18 -7.99
C GLU A 226 -13.66 -5.13 -8.50
N ALA A 227 -13.72 -3.90 -7.97
CA ALA A 227 -12.78 -2.83 -8.30
C ALA A 227 -11.34 -3.20 -7.93
N ILE A 228 -11.13 -3.80 -6.75
CA ILE A 228 -9.83 -4.22 -6.27
C ILE A 228 -9.24 -5.30 -7.18
N ASN A 229 -9.99 -6.38 -7.43
CA ASN A 229 -9.54 -7.50 -8.25
C ASN A 229 -9.21 -7.07 -9.68
N LEU A 230 -10.10 -6.27 -10.29
CA LEU A 230 -9.85 -5.75 -11.64
C LEU A 230 -8.64 -4.82 -11.68
N SER A 231 -8.43 -3.96 -10.66
CA SER A 231 -7.23 -3.12 -10.56
C SER A 231 -5.95 -3.96 -10.53
N HIS A 232 -5.93 -5.01 -9.71
CA HIS A 232 -4.77 -5.88 -9.58
C HIS A 232 -4.47 -6.61 -10.88
N PHE A 233 -5.50 -7.10 -11.55
CA PHE A 233 -5.37 -7.75 -12.85
C PHE A 233 -4.88 -6.79 -13.93
N ILE A 234 -5.46 -5.58 -14.04
CA ILE A 234 -4.99 -4.54 -14.97
C ILE A 234 -3.50 -4.24 -14.71
N GLY A 235 -3.11 -4.08 -13.46
CA GLY A 235 -1.72 -3.80 -13.08
C GLY A 235 -0.77 -4.94 -13.47
N ALA A 236 -1.17 -6.19 -13.24
CA ALA A 236 -0.38 -7.36 -13.59
C ALA A 236 -0.18 -7.48 -15.11
N VAL A 237 -1.27 -7.33 -15.88
CA VAL A 237 -1.25 -7.41 -17.35
C VAL A 237 -0.48 -6.24 -17.98
N HIS A 238 -0.60 -5.03 -17.41
CA HIS A 238 0.17 -3.88 -17.88
C HIS A 238 1.69 -4.11 -17.74
N GLY A 239 2.08 -4.85 -16.75
CA GLY A 239 3.46 -5.15 -16.40
C GLY A 239 3.93 -4.33 -15.20
N MET A 240 4.24 -5.04 -14.14
CA MET A 240 4.67 -4.47 -12.87
C MET A 240 5.90 -3.56 -13.02
N GLU A 241 6.86 -3.92 -13.84
CA GLU A 241 8.08 -3.16 -14.07
C GLU A 241 7.80 -1.79 -14.70
N LYS A 242 6.70 -1.67 -15.46
CA LYS A 242 6.22 -0.42 -16.07
C LYS A 242 5.39 0.45 -15.13
N LEU A 243 4.96 -0.09 -13.98
CA LEU A 243 4.13 0.62 -13.01
C LEU A 243 4.94 1.04 -11.78
N MET A 244 5.70 0.11 -11.23
CA MET A 244 6.32 0.26 -9.91
C MET A 244 7.23 1.47 -9.83
N GLY A 245 7.03 2.30 -8.79
CA GLY A 245 7.76 3.56 -8.62
C GLY A 245 7.23 4.74 -9.43
N ARG A 246 6.25 4.54 -10.33
CA ARG A 246 5.70 5.62 -11.16
C ARG A 246 4.38 6.14 -10.59
N GLY A 247 4.35 7.42 -10.19
CA GLY A 247 3.13 8.09 -9.70
C GLY A 247 2.05 8.20 -10.78
N HIS A 248 2.46 8.42 -12.02
CA HIS A 248 1.60 8.49 -13.20
C HIS A 248 1.76 7.22 -14.04
N ASN A 249 0.65 6.54 -14.31
CA ASN A 249 0.57 5.34 -15.12
C ASN A 249 -0.88 5.10 -15.56
N PRO A 250 -1.15 4.20 -16.52
CA PRO A 250 -2.50 3.99 -17.03
C PRO A 250 -3.53 3.56 -15.98
N LEU A 251 -3.13 2.74 -14.99
CA LEU A 251 -4.05 2.34 -13.92
C LEU A 251 -4.34 3.50 -12.97
N ARG A 252 -3.34 4.32 -12.63
CA ARG A 252 -3.57 5.54 -11.85
C ARG A 252 -4.48 6.51 -12.59
N SER A 253 -4.38 6.60 -13.91
CA SER A 253 -5.28 7.43 -14.73
C SER A 253 -6.75 6.98 -14.63
N ILE A 254 -7.02 5.67 -14.50
CA ILE A 254 -8.37 5.13 -14.26
C ILE A 254 -8.91 5.64 -12.92
N LEU A 255 -8.11 5.58 -11.86
CA LEU A 255 -8.50 6.07 -10.54
C LEU A 255 -8.66 7.60 -10.51
N ASN A 256 -7.79 8.33 -11.20
CA ASN A 256 -7.88 9.79 -11.31
C ASN A 256 -9.18 10.20 -12.02
N TYR A 257 -9.52 9.53 -13.14
CA TYR A 257 -10.80 9.75 -13.82
C TYR A 257 -11.99 9.53 -12.87
N ALA A 258 -11.97 8.46 -12.08
CA ALA A 258 -13.04 8.20 -11.13
C ALA A 258 -13.09 9.26 -10.01
N SER A 259 -11.96 9.73 -9.51
CA SER A 259 -11.87 10.83 -8.53
C SER A 259 -12.45 12.12 -9.10
N GLU A 260 -11.98 12.55 -10.27
CA GLU A 260 -12.43 13.79 -10.91
C GLU A 260 -13.93 13.77 -11.20
N LYS A 261 -14.43 12.63 -11.72
CA LYS A 261 -15.81 12.53 -12.16
C LYS A 261 -16.82 12.32 -11.04
N TYR A 262 -16.44 11.58 -9.98
CA TYR A 262 -17.41 11.13 -8.98
C TYR A 262 -17.15 11.66 -7.57
N LEU A 263 -15.93 12.16 -7.27
CA LEU A 263 -15.60 12.67 -5.94
C LEU A 263 -15.41 14.18 -5.91
N GLN A 264 -14.88 14.77 -7.00
CA GLN A 264 -14.66 16.20 -7.09
C GLN A 264 -16.01 16.93 -6.86
N ASP A 265 -15.99 18.01 -6.09
CA ASP A 265 -17.17 18.81 -5.72
C ASP A 265 -18.24 18.08 -4.86
N GLN A 266 -18.17 16.76 -4.71
CA GLN A 266 -19.09 15.99 -3.89
C GLN A 266 -18.68 15.95 -2.42
N PHE A 267 -17.38 16.08 -2.12
CA PHE A 267 -16.81 15.90 -0.80
C PHE A 267 -15.94 17.07 -0.37
N ASP A 268 -15.78 17.25 0.94
CA ASP A 268 -14.66 17.98 1.51
C ASP A 268 -13.59 16.96 1.92
N LEU A 269 -12.80 16.56 0.92
CA LEU A 269 -11.82 15.48 1.01
C LEU A 269 -10.41 16.06 1.00
N TRP A 270 -9.63 15.71 2.02
CA TRP A 270 -8.24 16.09 2.17
C TRP A 270 -7.33 14.89 2.35
N TYR A 271 -6.10 15.06 1.95
CA TYR A 271 -5.05 14.06 2.08
C TYR A 271 -3.94 14.57 2.99
N ILE A 272 -3.51 13.75 3.95
CA ILE A 272 -2.28 13.97 4.73
C ILE A 272 -1.34 12.84 4.35
N LEU A 273 -0.38 13.15 3.48
CA LEU A 273 0.53 12.18 2.89
C LEU A 273 1.92 12.30 3.52
N THR A 274 2.46 11.16 3.94
CA THR A 274 3.80 11.07 4.52
C THR A 274 4.76 10.36 3.58
N VAL A 275 6.03 10.73 3.62
CA VAL A 275 7.13 9.94 3.04
C VAL A 275 8.06 9.56 4.18
N MET A 276 8.21 8.27 4.40
CA MET A 276 9.08 7.70 5.42
C MET A 276 10.37 7.20 4.78
N GLY A 277 11.48 7.32 5.46
CA GLY A 277 12.77 6.82 5.01
C GLY A 277 13.68 6.50 6.18
N SER A 278 14.75 5.76 5.94
CA SER A 278 15.74 5.45 6.97
C SER A 278 16.69 6.64 7.18
N ASN A 279 17.14 6.81 8.40
CA ASN A 279 18.28 7.65 8.72
C ASN A 279 19.57 6.91 8.34
N ASP A 280 20.40 7.50 7.52
CA ASP A 280 21.63 6.85 7.00
C ASP A 280 22.67 6.53 8.11
N VAL A 281 22.56 7.17 9.27
CA VAL A 281 23.50 6.99 10.38
C VAL A 281 22.98 6.01 11.42
N THR A 282 21.69 6.14 11.80
CA THR A 282 21.10 5.34 12.89
C THR A 282 20.34 4.12 12.37
N GLY A 283 19.93 4.11 11.09
CA GLY A 283 19.04 3.11 10.52
C GLY A 283 17.57 3.24 10.97
N GLU A 284 17.25 4.20 11.81
CA GLU A 284 15.88 4.42 12.30
C GLU A 284 14.99 5.00 11.20
N VAL A 285 13.70 4.62 11.24
CA VAL A 285 12.71 5.14 10.29
C VAL A 285 12.25 6.52 10.73
N GLU A 286 12.43 7.51 9.86
CA GLU A 286 12.09 8.91 10.07
C GLU A 286 11.07 9.40 9.03
N MET A 287 10.33 10.45 9.37
CA MET A 287 9.49 11.15 8.41
C MET A 287 10.33 12.14 7.59
N LYS A 288 10.53 11.83 6.32
CA LYS A 288 11.29 12.63 5.36
C LYS A 288 10.45 13.68 4.65
N GLY A 289 9.12 13.49 4.60
CA GLY A 289 8.21 14.45 3.97
C GLY A 289 6.79 14.39 4.52
N LEU A 290 6.14 15.56 4.51
CA LEU A 290 4.74 15.75 4.89
C LEU A 290 4.07 16.67 3.87
N TYR A 291 2.96 16.20 3.29
CA TYR A 291 2.21 16.90 2.26
C TYR A 291 0.72 16.88 2.62
N ILE A 292 0.11 18.06 2.72
CA ILE A 292 -1.31 18.20 3.06
C ILE A 292 -1.98 18.97 1.92
N GLY A 293 -2.97 18.35 1.28
CA GLY A 293 -3.68 18.95 0.15
C GLY A 293 -4.96 18.21 -0.19
N ASN A 294 -5.74 18.76 -1.11
CA ASN A 294 -7.01 18.18 -1.58
C ASN A 294 -7.00 17.85 -3.08
N ASP A 295 -5.86 17.95 -3.74
CA ASP A 295 -5.70 17.60 -5.15
C ASP A 295 -4.46 16.73 -5.41
N ILE A 296 -4.18 16.45 -6.68
CA ILE A 296 -3.09 15.59 -7.12
C ILE A 296 -1.69 16.17 -6.80
N GLN A 297 -1.55 17.49 -6.64
CA GLN A 297 -0.25 18.13 -6.42
C GLN A 297 0.44 17.63 -5.14
N CYS A 298 -0.34 17.41 -4.04
CA CYS A 298 0.24 16.87 -2.81
C CYS A 298 0.77 15.45 -3.00
N TYR A 299 0.12 14.66 -3.86
CA TYR A 299 0.56 13.31 -4.19
C TYR A 299 1.80 13.31 -5.10
N ASP A 300 1.84 14.18 -6.10
CA ASP A 300 2.97 14.26 -7.02
C ASP A 300 4.28 14.61 -6.29
N LEU A 301 4.23 15.62 -5.43
CA LEU A 301 5.36 16.01 -4.58
C LEU A 301 5.81 14.87 -3.63
N ALA A 302 4.84 14.15 -3.06
CA ALA A 302 5.15 12.99 -2.23
C ALA A 302 5.75 11.84 -3.04
N CYS A 303 5.32 11.62 -4.29
CA CYS A 303 5.91 10.63 -5.21
C CYS A 303 7.35 10.97 -5.56
N GLU A 304 7.63 12.23 -5.90
CA GLU A 304 8.98 12.70 -6.23
C GLU A 304 9.96 12.45 -5.08
N LEU A 305 9.57 12.80 -3.86
CA LEU A 305 10.40 12.51 -2.69
C LEU A 305 10.50 11.02 -2.40
N SER A 306 9.41 10.28 -2.53
CA SER A 306 9.40 8.83 -2.27
C SER A 306 10.33 8.07 -3.22
N LEU A 307 10.49 8.51 -4.47
CA LEU A 307 11.48 7.95 -5.39
C LEU A 307 12.91 8.19 -4.90
N GLN A 308 13.20 9.33 -4.30
CA GLN A 308 14.53 9.64 -3.78
C GLN A 308 14.86 8.85 -2.50
N VAL A 309 13.85 8.54 -1.69
CA VAL A 309 14.03 7.99 -0.33
C VAL A 309 13.82 6.48 -0.29
N ASN A 310 12.87 5.94 -1.07
CA ASN A 310 12.43 4.54 -0.98
C ASN A 310 12.79 3.69 -2.20
N PHE A 311 13.57 4.24 -3.13
CA PHE A 311 13.90 3.59 -4.37
C PHE A 311 15.42 3.41 -4.49
N ASN A 312 15.87 2.15 -4.49
CA ASN A 312 17.29 1.84 -4.58
C ASN A 312 17.69 1.68 -6.05
N LEU A 313 18.21 2.76 -6.65
CA LEU A 313 18.73 2.75 -8.01
C LEU A 313 20.16 2.23 -8.02
N LEU A 314 20.36 1.06 -8.64
CA LEU A 314 21.67 0.44 -8.75
C LEU A 314 22.39 0.94 -10.01
N PRO A 315 23.69 1.25 -9.94
CA PRO A 315 24.47 1.69 -11.10
C PRO A 315 24.71 0.56 -12.12
N LYS A 316 24.65 -0.70 -11.68
CA LYS A 316 24.78 -1.90 -12.54
C LYS A 316 23.80 -2.98 -12.10
N ALA A 317 23.37 -3.81 -13.06
CA ALA A 317 22.51 -4.96 -12.78
C ALA A 317 23.31 -6.08 -12.10
N PRO A 318 22.88 -6.57 -10.91
CA PRO A 318 23.47 -7.76 -10.33
C PRO A 318 23.07 -9.01 -11.13
N LYS A 319 24.05 -9.85 -11.45
CA LYS A 319 23.81 -11.18 -12.04
C LYS A 319 23.25 -12.16 -11.03
N LYS A 320 23.53 -11.93 -9.75
CA LYS A 320 23.04 -12.75 -8.64
C LYS A 320 22.49 -11.85 -7.54
N MET A 321 21.28 -12.15 -7.09
CA MET A 321 20.68 -11.52 -5.91
C MET A 321 20.30 -12.57 -4.89
N VAL A 322 20.56 -12.30 -3.62
CA VAL A 322 20.19 -13.17 -2.50
C VAL A 322 19.25 -12.40 -1.58
N VAL A 323 18.06 -12.93 -1.36
CA VAL A 323 17.04 -12.31 -0.50
C VAL A 323 16.70 -13.23 0.64
N TYR A 324 16.72 -12.71 1.86
CA TYR A 324 16.27 -13.43 3.04
C TYR A 324 14.84 -13.05 3.41
N LEU A 325 14.02 -14.06 3.71
CA LEU A 325 12.65 -13.92 4.18
C LEU A 325 12.56 -14.27 5.66
N SER A 326 12.23 -13.28 6.49
CA SER A 326 12.01 -13.43 7.94
C SER A 326 10.73 -14.21 8.26
N GLU A 327 10.42 -14.36 9.55
CA GLU A 327 9.32 -15.21 10.05
C GLU A 327 7.91 -14.77 9.62
N GLU A 328 7.74 -13.52 9.24
CA GLU A 328 6.47 -12.99 8.71
C GLU A 328 6.06 -13.58 7.35
N TYR A 329 7.01 -14.20 6.62
CA TYR A 329 6.79 -14.78 5.30
C TYR A 329 6.58 -16.30 5.40
N HIS A 330 5.35 -16.73 5.66
CA HIS A 330 5.02 -18.15 5.78
C HIS A 330 4.48 -18.77 4.47
N SER A 331 4.18 -17.95 3.47
CA SER A 331 3.71 -18.38 2.16
C SER A 331 4.49 -17.72 1.03
N THR A 332 4.43 -18.31 -0.19
CA THR A 332 4.96 -17.61 -1.37
C THR A 332 4.10 -16.40 -1.74
N TRP A 333 2.82 -16.40 -1.36
CA TRP A 333 1.94 -15.23 -1.53
C TRP A 333 2.54 -13.97 -0.92
N LEU A 334 3.08 -14.08 0.27
CA LEU A 334 3.81 -12.99 0.93
C LEU A 334 5.27 -12.92 0.48
N GLY A 335 5.94 -14.07 0.39
CA GLY A 335 7.37 -14.19 0.13
C GLY A 335 7.81 -13.76 -1.27
N ASN A 336 6.91 -13.76 -2.25
CA ASN A 336 7.21 -13.28 -3.60
C ASN A 336 7.48 -11.76 -3.66
N LYS A 337 7.39 -11.05 -2.52
CA LYS A 337 8.04 -9.74 -2.38
C LYS A 337 9.52 -9.80 -2.76
N SER A 338 10.20 -10.90 -2.48
CA SER A 338 11.57 -11.14 -2.94
C SER A 338 11.72 -11.04 -4.45
N ILE A 339 10.70 -11.47 -5.21
CA ILE A 339 10.72 -11.48 -6.68
C ILE A 339 10.34 -10.11 -7.23
N TYR A 340 9.16 -9.60 -6.87
CA TYR A 340 8.68 -8.38 -7.51
C TYR A 340 9.37 -7.10 -7.03
N ARG A 341 10.03 -7.10 -5.87
CA ARG A 341 10.82 -5.95 -5.41
C ARG A 341 12.21 -5.87 -6.04
N THR A 342 12.74 -7.00 -6.55
CA THR A 342 14.10 -7.10 -7.10
C THR A 342 14.14 -7.22 -8.63
N ARG A 343 13.03 -7.58 -9.26
CA ARG A 343 12.97 -7.92 -10.69
C ARG A 343 13.43 -6.78 -11.63
N MET A 344 13.30 -5.51 -11.23
CA MET A 344 13.80 -4.38 -12.02
C MET A 344 15.32 -4.17 -11.86
N ALA A 345 15.92 -4.76 -10.85
CA ALA A 345 17.37 -4.67 -10.62
C ALA A 345 18.14 -5.81 -11.28
N ILE A 346 17.66 -7.04 -11.12
CA ILE A 346 18.40 -8.25 -11.55
C ILE A 346 18.64 -8.28 -13.06
N ASP A 347 19.83 -8.74 -13.45
CA ASP A 347 20.23 -8.82 -14.86
C ASP A 347 19.46 -9.92 -15.62
N ASP A 348 19.34 -9.76 -16.93
CA ASP A 348 18.79 -10.80 -17.81
C ASP A 348 19.73 -12.00 -17.83
N GLY A 349 19.18 -13.20 -17.67
CA GLY A 349 19.95 -14.42 -17.47
C GLY A 349 20.55 -14.56 -16.07
N GLY A 350 20.26 -13.63 -15.15
CA GLY A 350 20.71 -13.69 -13.76
C GLY A 350 19.99 -14.74 -12.91
N GLU A 351 20.33 -14.79 -11.62
CA GLU A 351 19.75 -15.69 -10.65
C GLU A 351 19.31 -14.96 -9.38
N LEU A 352 18.04 -15.12 -9.01
CA LEU A 352 17.49 -14.71 -7.72
C LEU A 352 17.43 -15.93 -6.78
N ILE A 353 18.13 -15.85 -5.67
CA ILE A 353 18.14 -16.88 -4.61
C ILE A 353 17.29 -16.37 -3.45
N VAL A 354 16.27 -17.13 -3.06
CA VAL A 354 15.34 -16.77 -1.99
C VAL A 354 15.53 -17.73 -0.81
N LEU A 355 16.15 -17.24 0.25
CA LEU A 355 16.30 -17.96 1.52
C LEU A 355 15.02 -17.80 2.33
N ALA A 356 14.18 -18.84 2.37
CA ALA A 356 12.80 -18.77 2.87
C ALA A 356 12.52 -19.80 3.98
N PRO A 357 13.15 -19.69 5.17
CA PRO A 357 13.09 -20.71 6.21
C PRO A 357 11.68 -20.97 6.78
N TRP A 358 10.78 -20.00 6.67
CA TRP A 358 9.46 -20.07 7.28
C TRP A 358 8.34 -20.40 6.29
N VAL A 359 8.63 -20.37 4.98
CA VAL A 359 7.63 -20.66 3.94
C VAL A 359 7.22 -22.14 3.98
N GLU A 360 5.91 -22.37 4.17
CA GLU A 360 5.30 -23.70 4.31
C GLU A 360 4.13 -23.96 3.38
N GLU A 361 3.63 -22.91 2.68
CA GLU A 361 2.52 -22.99 1.73
C GLU A 361 2.71 -21.99 0.59
N PHE A 362 1.92 -22.11 -0.48
CA PHE A 362 1.98 -21.17 -1.60
C PHE A 362 0.98 -20.03 -1.44
N GLY A 363 -0.26 -20.31 -1.06
CA GLY A 363 -1.35 -19.34 -0.94
C GLY A 363 -1.79 -19.13 0.50
N GLU A 364 -2.41 -17.98 0.79
CA GLU A 364 -2.96 -17.66 2.12
C GLU A 364 -4.25 -18.40 2.44
N ASP A 365 -4.91 -18.98 1.47
CA ASP A 365 -6.06 -19.85 1.62
C ASP A 365 -5.99 -21.05 0.69
N VAL A 366 -6.81 -22.08 0.99
CA VAL A 366 -6.79 -23.37 0.27
C VAL A 366 -7.08 -23.23 -1.23
N HIS A 367 -7.93 -22.26 -1.63
CA HIS A 367 -8.28 -22.07 -3.04
C HIS A 367 -7.13 -21.41 -3.80
N ILE A 368 -6.51 -20.40 -3.22
CA ILE A 368 -5.35 -19.72 -3.80
C ILE A 368 -4.17 -20.69 -3.87
N ASP A 369 -3.89 -21.45 -2.80
CA ASP A 369 -2.82 -22.45 -2.77
C ASP A 369 -3.01 -23.50 -3.87
N LYS A 370 -4.25 -24.01 -4.04
CA LYS A 370 -4.59 -24.95 -5.11
C LYS A 370 -4.32 -24.35 -6.50
N LEU A 371 -4.78 -23.13 -6.78
CA LEU A 371 -4.58 -22.49 -8.08
C LEU A 371 -3.10 -22.26 -8.38
N ILE A 372 -2.29 -21.89 -7.38
CA ILE A 372 -0.85 -21.74 -7.56
C ILE A 372 -0.20 -23.09 -7.89
N ARG A 373 -0.58 -24.17 -7.21
CA ARG A 373 -0.06 -25.53 -7.48
C ARG A 373 -0.47 -26.05 -8.85
N GLU A 374 -1.67 -25.71 -9.33
CA GLU A 374 -2.18 -26.15 -10.64
C GLU A 374 -1.53 -25.40 -11.81
N VAL A 375 -1.28 -24.09 -11.66
CA VAL A 375 -0.81 -23.24 -12.76
C VAL A 375 0.69 -22.96 -12.69
N GLY A 376 1.20 -22.60 -11.52
CA GLY A 376 2.59 -22.24 -11.30
C GLY A 376 2.96 -20.82 -11.79
N TYR A 377 4.20 -20.42 -11.51
CA TYR A 377 4.77 -19.11 -11.87
C TYR A 377 5.44 -19.17 -13.25
N VAL A 378 4.64 -19.45 -14.27
CA VAL A 378 5.10 -19.85 -15.62
C VAL A 378 5.15 -18.71 -16.64
N GLY A 379 4.91 -17.48 -16.23
CA GLY A 379 4.92 -16.29 -17.08
C GLY A 379 3.55 -15.92 -17.64
N THR A 380 3.40 -14.63 -17.91
CA THR A 380 2.11 -14.02 -18.32
C THR A 380 1.43 -14.74 -19.48
N PRO A 381 2.11 -15.09 -20.61
CA PRO A 381 1.44 -15.71 -21.75
C PRO A 381 0.76 -17.05 -21.39
N ILE A 382 1.44 -17.88 -20.58
CA ILE A 382 0.94 -19.21 -20.20
C ILE A 382 -0.20 -19.08 -19.18
N ILE A 383 -0.08 -18.15 -18.22
CA ILE A 383 -1.11 -17.86 -17.23
C ILE A 383 -2.38 -17.35 -17.92
N MET A 384 -2.25 -16.46 -18.92
CA MET A 384 -3.39 -15.95 -19.68
C MET A 384 -4.08 -17.04 -20.51
N GLU A 385 -3.33 -18.03 -21.02
CA GLU A 385 -3.93 -19.19 -21.71
C GLU A 385 -4.66 -20.09 -20.71
N ALA A 386 -4.05 -20.36 -19.54
CA ALA A 386 -4.70 -21.14 -18.48
C ALA A 386 -6.02 -20.51 -18.01
N MET A 387 -6.13 -19.17 -17.96
CA MET A 387 -7.38 -18.47 -17.66
C MET A 387 -8.52 -18.79 -18.64
N LYS A 388 -8.23 -19.09 -19.91
CA LYS A 388 -9.26 -19.41 -20.90
C LYS A 388 -9.90 -20.76 -20.64
N GLU A 389 -9.12 -21.69 -20.09
CA GLU A 389 -9.50 -23.10 -19.88
C GLU A 389 -9.93 -23.41 -18.43
N ASN A 390 -9.57 -22.55 -17.46
CA ASN A 390 -9.84 -22.75 -16.04
C ASN A 390 -10.76 -21.64 -15.49
N ASP A 391 -12.06 -21.96 -15.34
CA ASP A 391 -13.07 -21.01 -14.85
C ASP A 391 -12.82 -20.57 -13.40
N GLU A 392 -12.22 -21.43 -12.55
CA GLU A 392 -11.87 -21.09 -11.17
C GLU A 392 -10.76 -20.03 -11.15
N LEU A 393 -9.72 -20.20 -11.97
CA LEU A 393 -8.67 -19.19 -12.15
C LEU A 393 -9.23 -17.89 -12.71
N LYS A 394 -10.06 -17.96 -13.76
CA LYS A 394 -10.70 -16.81 -14.39
C LYS A 394 -11.56 -16.00 -13.42
N SER A 395 -12.21 -16.65 -12.46
CA SER A 395 -13.02 -15.99 -11.43
C SER A 395 -12.18 -15.39 -10.31
N ASN A 396 -10.88 -15.74 -10.20
CA ASN A 396 -9.97 -15.27 -9.14
C ASN A 396 -8.84 -14.42 -9.72
N LEU A 397 -9.17 -13.18 -10.11
CA LEU A 397 -8.21 -12.27 -10.70
C LEU A 397 -7.04 -11.90 -9.79
N SER A 398 -7.20 -12.01 -8.47
CA SER A 398 -6.10 -11.83 -7.50
C SER A 398 -5.07 -12.94 -7.61
N ALA A 399 -5.51 -14.21 -7.74
CA ALA A 399 -4.59 -15.32 -7.96
C ALA A 399 -3.86 -15.19 -9.30
N VAL A 400 -4.56 -14.80 -10.37
CA VAL A 400 -3.93 -14.52 -11.67
C VAL A 400 -2.87 -13.44 -11.56
N ALA A 401 -3.20 -12.32 -10.93
CA ALA A 401 -2.25 -11.22 -10.72
C ALA A 401 -1.03 -11.69 -9.92
N HIS A 402 -1.23 -12.48 -8.87
CA HIS A 402 -0.14 -13.02 -8.07
C HIS A 402 0.78 -13.96 -8.85
N LEU A 403 0.21 -14.86 -9.67
CA LEU A 403 0.98 -15.76 -10.53
C LEU A 403 1.85 -14.98 -11.53
N ILE A 404 1.30 -13.93 -12.15
CA ILE A 404 2.04 -13.02 -13.04
C ILE A 404 3.16 -12.31 -12.27
N HIS A 405 2.84 -11.72 -11.12
CA HIS A 405 3.80 -10.98 -10.31
C HIS A 405 4.94 -11.85 -9.77
N GLY A 406 4.66 -13.10 -9.45
CA GLY A 406 5.65 -14.07 -8.94
C GLY A 406 6.49 -14.73 -10.02
N SER A 407 6.20 -14.50 -11.31
CA SER A 407 7.01 -15.05 -12.40
C SER A 407 8.22 -14.17 -12.71
N SER A 408 9.27 -14.77 -13.29
CA SER A 408 10.43 -14.01 -13.81
C SER A 408 10.24 -13.51 -15.24
N GLU A 409 9.10 -13.82 -15.88
CA GLU A 409 8.87 -13.61 -17.32
C GLU A 409 9.98 -14.18 -18.23
N GLY A 410 10.67 -15.24 -17.75
CA GLY A 410 11.78 -15.87 -18.46
C GLY A 410 13.08 -15.06 -18.47
N ARG A 411 13.16 -13.92 -17.80
CA ARG A 411 14.31 -13.02 -17.80
C ARG A 411 15.46 -13.54 -16.92
N PHE A 412 15.12 -14.13 -15.78
CA PHE A 412 16.10 -14.64 -14.79
C PHE A 412 15.58 -15.93 -14.16
N SER A 413 16.45 -16.69 -13.53
CA SER A 413 16.06 -17.87 -12.77
C SER A 413 15.75 -17.53 -11.32
N ILE A 414 14.78 -18.24 -10.74
CA ILE A 414 14.43 -18.12 -9.32
C ILE A 414 14.74 -19.43 -8.64
N THR A 415 15.70 -19.40 -7.71
CA THR A 415 16.07 -20.53 -6.85
C THR A 415 15.47 -20.31 -5.47
N TYR A 416 14.45 -21.09 -5.12
CA TYR A 416 13.77 -21.00 -3.85
C TYR A 416 14.34 -22.01 -2.86
N CYS A 417 14.70 -21.55 -1.66
CA CYS A 417 15.30 -22.36 -0.59
C CYS A 417 14.34 -22.39 0.62
N PRO A 418 13.28 -23.22 0.57
CA PRO A 418 12.24 -23.23 1.59
C PRO A 418 12.68 -24.03 2.82
N GLY A 419 12.09 -23.67 3.99
CA GLY A 419 12.28 -24.45 5.21
C GLY A 419 11.37 -25.66 5.33
N LYS A 420 10.17 -25.59 4.71
CA LYS A 420 9.11 -26.61 4.94
C LYS A 420 8.53 -27.21 3.65
N LEU A 421 8.57 -26.52 2.51
CA LEU A 421 8.14 -27.09 1.24
C LEU A 421 9.20 -28.05 0.67
N THR A 422 8.75 -29.10 0.01
CA THR A 422 9.61 -30.11 -0.61
C THR A 422 10.17 -29.61 -1.96
N LYS A 423 11.22 -30.31 -2.44
CA LYS A 423 11.78 -30.06 -3.76
C LYS A 423 10.73 -30.18 -4.86
N ASP A 424 9.95 -31.28 -4.84
CA ASP A 424 8.94 -31.56 -5.87
C ASP A 424 7.86 -30.47 -5.90
N GLU A 425 7.44 -29.95 -4.73
CA GLU A 425 6.49 -28.84 -4.65
C GLU A 425 7.04 -27.57 -5.28
N ILE A 426 8.26 -27.18 -4.95
CA ILE A 426 8.91 -25.97 -5.48
C ILE A 426 9.10 -26.07 -7.00
N GLU A 427 9.58 -27.22 -7.49
CA GLU A 427 9.81 -27.42 -8.93
C GLU A 427 8.49 -27.50 -9.71
N SER A 428 7.41 -28.01 -9.09
CA SER A 428 6.10 -28.09 -9.73
C SER A 428 5.48 -26.72 -10.05
N VAL A 429 5.84 -25.69 -9.30
CA VAL A 429 5.34 -24.32 -9.54
C VAL A 429 6.30 -23.46 -10.40
N GLY A 430 7.33 -24.06 -10.98
CA GLY A 430 8.25 -23.39 -11.92
C GLY A 430 9.48 -22.74 -11.31
N PHE A 431 9.74 -22.91 -10.03
CA PHE A 431 10.96 -22.45 -9.38
C PHE A 431 12.05 -23.54 -9.39
N ARG A 432 13.31 -23.15 -9.26
CA ARG A 432 14.40 -24.07 -8.95
C ARG A 432 14.46 -24.28 -7.43
N TYR A 433 14.81 -25.49 -7.01
CA TYR A 433 15.00 -25.80 -5.60
C TYR A 433 16.48 -25.83 -5.22
N ALA A 434 16.82 -25.28 -4.03
CA ALA A 434 18.07 -25.58 -3.36
C ALA A 434 17.82 -25.84 -1.86
N ASP A 435 18.69 -26.69 -1.26
CA ASP A 435 18.60 -27.01 0.16
C ASP A 435 18.93 -25.78 1.01
N LEU A 436 18.02 -25.40 1.89
CA LEU A 436 18.14 -24.21 2.72
C LEU A 436 19.38 -24.21 3.62
N ASN A 437 19.72 -25.37 4.22
CA ASN A 437 20.86 -25.43 5.14
C ASN A 437 22.18 -25.25 4.40
N SER A 438 22.30 -25.87 3.23
CA SER A 438 23.47 -25.70 2.35
C SER A 438 23.61 -24.23 1.90
N MET A 439 22.49 -23.60 1.54
CA MET A 439 22.49 -22.21 1.09
C MET A 439 22.75 -21.22 2.24
N LYS A 440 22.27 -21.49 3.46
CA LYS A 440 22.63 -20.70 4.66
C LYS A 440 24.08 -20.86 5.09
N GLN A 441 24.72 -22.02 4.81
CA GLN A 441 26.17 -22.17 5.02
C GLN A 441 26.98 -21.37 3.99
N ARG A 442 26.48 -21.27 2.74
CA ARG A 442 27.11 -20.47 1.68
C ARG A 442 26.89 -18.98 1.90
N TYR A 443 25.67 -18.59 2.22
CA TYR A 443 25.27 -17.19 2.48
C TYR A 443 24.97 -17.04 3.97
N ASP A 444 26.01 -16.77 4.75
CA ASP A 444 25.89 -16.54 6.20
C ASP A 444 25.20 -15.19 6.46
N ILE A 445 23.86 -15.24 6.64
CA ILE A 445 23.02 -14.07 6.81
C ILE A 445 23.40 -13.19 8.01
N ASP A 446 24.07 -13.76 9.02
CA ASP A 446 24.50 -13.03 10.21
C ASP A 446 25.74 -12.17 9.94
N SER A 447 26.50 -12.50 8.90
CA SER A 447 27.72 -11.77 8.47
C SER A 447 27.50 -10.86 7.27
N LEU A 448 26.45 -11.10 6.45
CA LEU A 448 26.15 -10.31 5.26
C LEU A 448 25.59 -8.93 5.60
N LYS A 449 25.91 -7.97 4.75
CA LYS A 449 25.34 -6.62 4.80
C LYS A 449 24.48 -6.39 3.57
N ASP A 450 23.39 -5.65 3.73
CA ASP A 450 22.58 -5.22 2.59
C ASP A 450 23.46 -4.50 1.55
N GLY A 451 23.24 -4.86 0.28
CA GLY A 451 24.02 -4.34 -0.83
C GLY A 451 24.99 -5.35 -1.44
N TRP A 452 26.06 -4.84 -2.04
CA TRP A 452 27.05 -5.64 -2.74
C TRP A 452 27.93 -6.44 -1.77
N ASN A 453 28.05 -7.75 -2.03
CA ASN A 453 28.91 -8.69 -1.34
C ASN A 453 29.68 -9.53 -2.38
N THR A 454 30.70 -10.27 -1.93
CA THR A 454 31.48 -11.20 -2.75
C THR A 454 31.50 -12.59 -2.13
N GLU A 455 31.56 -13.61 -2.94
CA GLU A 455 31.77 -15.00 -2.54
C GLU A 455 32.81 -15.66 -3.43
N ILE A 456 33.32 -16.81 -3.00
CA ILE A 456 34.12 -17.68 -3.88
C ILE A 456 33.18 -18.77 -4.42
N ASN A 457 33.00 -18.79 -5.74
CA ASN A 457 32.13 -19.75 -6.40
C ASN A 457 32.76 -21.16 -6.42
N GLU A 458 32.01 -22.14 -6.93
CA GLU A 458 32.45 -23.55 -7.00
C GLU A 458 33.69 -23.76 -7.88
N CYS A 459 34.00 -22.82 -8.77
CA CYS A 459 35.20 -22.84 -9.61
C CYS A 459 36.42 -22.19 -8.93
N GLY A 460 36.25 -21.64 -7.72
CA GLY A 460 37.31 -20.93 -6.99
C GLY A 460 37.50 -19.48 -7.43
N GLU A 461 36.55 -18.91 -8.18
CA GLU A 461 36.58 -17.53 -8.66
C GLU A 461 35.76 -16.64 -7.75
N GLU A 462 36.19 -15.37 -7.62
CA GLU A 462 35.41 -14.35 -6.89
C GLU A 462 34.19 -13.95 -7.71
N GLU A 463 33.02 -14.03 -7.11
CA GLU A 463 31.73 -13.68 -7.70
C GLU A 463 31.01 -12.64 -6.84
N GLU A 464 30.55 -11.54 -7.45
CA GLU A 464 29.74 -10.53 -6.77
C GLU A 464 28.25 -10.92 -6.75
N PHE A 465 27.59 -10.64 -5.65
CA PHE A 465 26.14 -10.73 -5.52
C PHE A 465 25.57 -9.58 -4.72
N TYR A 466 24.26 -9.34 -4.87
CA TYR A 466 23.56 -8.30 -4.11
C TYR A 466 22.66 -8.94 -3.06
N TYR A 467 22.88 -8.61 -1.78
CA TYR A 467 22.10 -9.15 -0.67
C TYR A 467 21.01 -8.19 -0.19
N ILE A 468 19.86 -8.74 0.19
CA ILE A 468 18.71 -8.02 0.76
C ILE A 468 18.21 -8.80 1.97
N SER A 469 18.34 -8.21 3.16
CA SER A 469 17.91 -8.81 4.42
C SER A 469 16.38 -8.80 4.61
N ASN A 470 15.68 -7.81 4.05
CA ASN A 470 14.22 -7.71 4.09
C ASN A 470 13.66 -7.00 2.85
N PRO A 471 12.95 -7.71 1.95
CA PRO A 471 12.42 -7.13 0.73
C PRO A 471 11.24 -6.16 0.94
N ALA A 472 10.67 -6.09 2.15
CA ALA A 472 9.60 -5.14 2.45
C ALA A 472 10.09 -3.69 2.56
N LEU A 473 11.39 -3.49 2.83
CA LEU A 473 11.97 -2.17 3.15
C LEU A 473 12.41 -1.37 1.93
N GLY A 474 12.42 -1.94 0.72
CA GLY A 474 12.89 -1.23 -0.45
C GLY A 474 12.26 -1.69 -1.76
N LEU A 475 12.65 -1.01 -2.81
CA LEU A 475 12.44 -1.36 -4.20
C LEU A 475 13.76 -1.15 -4.94
N TRP A 476 14.22 -2.15 -5.67
CA TRP A 476 15.51 -2.12 -6.35
C TRP A 476 15.31 -2.13 -7.86
N ALA A 477 16.01 -1.23 -8.55
CA ALA A 477 16.04 -1.18 -10.00
C ALA A 477 17.42 -0.76 -10.51
N VAL A 478 17.72 -1.07 -11.76
CA VAL A 478 18.86 -0.49 -12.47
C VAL A 478 18.43 0.82 -13.09
N GLN A 479 19.22 1.86 -12.89
CA GLN A 479 18.90 3.21 -13.34
C GLN A 479 18.55 3.27 -14.83
N SER A 480 19.34 2.65 -15.70
CA SER A 480 19.09 2.64 -17.14
C SER A 480 17.73 2.04 -17.51
N ARG A 481 17.32 0.93 -16.88
CA ARG A 481 16.02 0.29 -17.16
C ARG A 481 14.84 1.12 -16.65
N PHE A 482 15.01 1.86 -15.56
CA PHE A 482 13.95 2.70 -15.03
C PHE A 482 13.70 3.95 -15.89
N GLU A 483 14.75 4.46 -16.53
CA GLU A 483 14.70 5.63 -17.41
C GLU A 483 14.19 5.28 -18.83
N ASP A 484 14.59 4.13 -19.37
CA ASP A 484 14.23 3.69 -20.74
C ASP A 484 12.73 3.34 -20.91
N ASP A 485 12.03 2.99 -19.85
CA ASP A 485 10.60 2.64 -19.88
C ASP A 485 9.66 3.85 -20.06
N SER A 486 10.17 5.05 -20.31
CA SER A 486 9.36 6.25 -20.58
C SER A 486 8.72 6.25 -21.98
N GLU A 487 9.15 5.36 -22.90
CA GLU A 487 8.55 5.22 -24.23
C GLU A 487 7.45 4.14 -24.27
N PRO A 488 6.36 4.36 -25.05
CA PRO A 488 5.35 3.32 -25.25
C PRO A 488 5.97 2.09 -25.93
N PRO A 489 5.49 0.86 -25.64
CA PRO A 489 6.04 -0.37 -26.20
C PRO A 489 6.09 -0.29 -27.73
N SER A 490 7.21 -0.72 -28.28
CA SER A 490 7.41 -0.79 -29.73
C SER A 490 6.33 -1.68 -30.36
N SER A 491 6.03 -1.46 -31.63
CA SER A 491 5.00 -2.22 -32.36
C SER A 491 5.25 -3.73 -32.45
N SER A 492 6.44 -4.20 -32.01
CA SER A 492 6.81 -5.61 -31.93
C SER A 492 6.27 -6.31 -30.65
N ASP A 493 5.93 -5.55 -29.59
CA ASP A 493 5.41 -6.07 -28.32
C ASP A 493 3.89 -6.21 -28.29
N LYS A 494 3.22 -5.93 -29.43
CA LYS A 494 1.79 -6.16 -29.57
C LYS A 494 1.53 -7.66 -29.68
N GLN A 495 1.45 -8.34 -28.56
CA GLN A 495 0.69 -9.58 -28.48
C GLN A 495 -0.75 -9.24 -28.82
N THR A 496 -1.24 -9.71 -29.95
CA THR A 496 -2.65 -9.66 -30.33
C THR A 496 -3.43 -10.58 -29.41
N GLY A 497 -3.72 -10.09 -28.19
CA GLY A 497 -4.58 -10.81 -27.26
C GLY A 497 -6.02 -10.80 -27.76
N GLU A 498 -6.63 -11.97 -27.93
CA GLU A 498 -8.07 -12.08 -28.03
C GLU A 498 -8.71 -11.52 -26.75
N ASN A 499 -9.78 -10.75 -26.88
CA ASN A 499 -10.53 -10.19 -25.75
C ASN A 499 -10.96 -11.31 -24.78
N ILE A 500 -10.57 -11.21 -23.53
CA ILE A 500 -11.00 -12.10 -22.46
C ILE A 500 -12.22 -11.45 -21.79
N ALA A 501 -13.41 -12.04 -21.97
CA ALA A 501 -14.58 -11.63 -21.22
C ALA A 501 -14.37 -12.05 -19.74
N ILE A 502 -14.34 -11.08 -18.84
CA ILE A 502 -14.31 -11.33 -17.40
C ILE A 502 -15.74 -11.75 -17.00
N ALA A 503 -15.88 -12.89 -16.30
CA ALA A 503 -17.19 -13.37 -15.87
C ALA A 503 -17.85 -12.30 -14.98
N GLY A 504 -18.88 -11.66 -15.52
CA GLY A 504 -19.68 -10.68 -14.79
C GLY A 504 -20.44 -11.37 -13.66
N ASN A 505 -20.40 -10.79 -12.47
CA ASN A 505 -21.32 -10.98 -11.34
C ASN A 505 -21.74 -12.41 -11.00
N GLN A 506 -20.89 -13.18 -10.35
CA GLN A 506 -21.41 -14.14 -9.37
C GLN A 506 -21.88 -13.34 -8.15
N LYS A 507 -23.19 -13.39 -7.90
CA LYS A 507 -23.78 -12.82 -6.68
C LYS A 507 -23.07 -13.43 -5.47
N ALA A 508 -22.72 -12.60 -4.50
CA ALA A 508 -22.07 -12.94 -3.22
C ALA A 508 -22.77 -14.07 -2.39
N SER A 509 -23.88 -14.64 -2.88
CA SER A 509 -24.67 -15.67 -2.22
C SER A 509 -24.09 -17.09 -2.29
N ASP A 510 -23.15 -17.38 -3.20
CA ASP A 510 -22.70 -18.76 -3.42
C ASP A 510 -21.38 -19.12 -2.72
N MET A 511 -20.73 -18.17 -2.03
CA MET A 511 -19.51 -18.42 -1.26
C MET A 511 -19.72 -18.55 0.26
N SER A 512 -20.86 -19.09 0.71
CA SER A 512 -21.10 -19.39 2.13
C SER A 512 -20.49 -20.73 2.59
N GLY A 513 -19.50 -21.25 1.89
CA GLY A 513 -18.73 -22.43 2.25
C GLY A 513 -17.65 -22.13 3.27
N GLY A 514 -17.95 -22.35 4.56
CA GLY A 514 -17.02 -22.67 5.64
C GLY A 514 -15.90 -21.64 5.91
N VAL A 515 -16.15 -20.73 6.85
CA VAL A 515 -15.09 -20.00 7.56
C VAL A 515 -14.25 -21.04 8.33
N GLY A 516 -13.18 -21.52 7.72
CA GLY A 516 -12.09 -22.20 8.41
C GLY A 516 -11.47 -21.21 9.38
N GLY A 517 -11.58 -21.50 10.70
CA GLY A 517 -11.11 -20.62 11.74
C GLY A 517 -9.64 -20.28 11.58
N TRP A 518 -9.33 -19.00 11.51
CA TRP A 518 -8.00 -18.45 11.62
C TRP A 518 -7.37 -18.87 12.93
N LYS A 519 -6.29 -19.64 12.89
CA LYS A 519 -5.46 -19.89 14.06
C LYS A 519 -4.73 -18.58 14.38
N GLN A 520 -4.98 -18.04 15.57
CA GLN A 520 -4.20 -16.92 16.10
C GLN A 520 -2.74 -17.37 16.24
N PRO A 521 -1.76 -16.51 15.90
CA PRO A 521 -0.37 -16.74 16.27
C PRO A 521 -0.25 -16.72 17.79
N PRO A 522 0.69 -17.50 18.38
CA PRO A 522 0.87 -17.54 19.83
C PRO A 522 1.26 -16.16 20.36
N SER A 523 0.63 -15.78 21.45
CA SER A 523 0.90 -14.56 22.21
C SER A 523 2.35 -14.53 22.70
N MET A 524 3.11 -13.52 22.32
CA MET A 524 4.23 -12.99 23.11
C MET A 524 3.79 -11.75 23.86
#